data_3697000f0b746bc0b1a907c0660e1ca1
#
_entry.id   3697000f0b746bc0b1a907c0660e1ca1
#
_cell.length_a   1.000
_cell.length_b   1.000
_cell.length_c   1.000
_cell.angle_alpha   90.00
_cell.angle_beta   90.00
_cell.angle_gamma   90.00
#
_symmetry.space_group_name_H-M   'P 1'
#
loop_
_entity.id
_entity.type
_entity.pdbx_description
1 polymer ?
#
loop_
_entity_poly.entity_id
_entity_poly.type
_entity_poly.pdbx_seq_one_letter_code
_entity_poly.pdbx_strand_id
1 'polypeptide(L)'
;MERHQERFSRYAICMELIFEVREAEEGGYVARALGQAIFTEAETWQELRDNVLEVTSLHFEDAAESPKLIQLHFVKDELIAVQAA
;
A
#
# COMPACT_ATOMS: atom_id res chain seq x y z
N MET A 1 29.58 -15.40 2.44
CA MET A 1 29.00 -15.31 2.53
C MET A 1 28.55 -14.95 2.13
N GLU A 2 28.32 -14.86 2.17
CA GLU A 2 27.71 -14.42 1.98
C GLU A 2 27.08 -14.14 1.87
N ARG A 3 27.16 -14.04 1.87
CA ARG A 3 26.40 -13.73 1.97
C ARG A 3 25.95 -13.21 2.10
N HIS A 4 25.94 -12.84 2.30
CA HIS A 4 25.36 -12.35 2.58
C HIS A 4 24.97 -11.65 2.23
N GLN A 5 24.82 -11.57 1.90
CA GLN A 5 24.27 -11.17 1.75
C GLN A 5 23.68 -10.99 1.07
N GLU A 6 23.86 -10.78 0.31
CA GLU A 6 23.06 -10.72 -0.33
C GLU A 6 21.79 -10.97 -0.21
N ARG A 7 21.58 -11.24 -0.46
CA ARG A 7 20.28 -11.65 -0.10
C ARG A 7 19.72 -10.77 0.98
N PHE A 8 20.50 -10.03 1.49
CA PHE A 8 20.11 -9.12 2.51
C PHE A 8 19.11 -8.09 2.00
N SER A 9 19.26 -7.66 0.77
CA SER A 9 18.32 -6.72 0.21
C SER A 9 16.94 -7.35 0.05
N ARG A 10 16.90 -8.65 -0.11
CA ARG A 10 15.64 -9.34 -0.15
C ARG A 10 14.86 -9.16 1.12
N TYR A 11 15.56 -9.22 2.23
CA TYR A 11 14.91 -9.02 3.50
C TYR A 11 14.31 -7.65 3.62
N ALA A 12 15.05 -6.64 3.16
CA ALA A 12 14.54 -5.28 3.23
C ALA A 12 13.25 -5.17 2.44
N ILE A 13 13.21 -5.81 1.29
CA ILE A 13 12.01 -5.76 0.45
C ILE A 13 10.84 -6.39 1.15
N CYS A 14 11.08 -7.48 1.89
CA CYS A 14 10.01 -8.18 2.56
C CYS A 14 9.52 -7.46 3.80
N MET A 15 10.25 -6.44 4.25
CA MET A 15 9.89 -5.79 5.50
C MET A 15 8.97 -4.60 5.33
N GLU A 16 8.79 -4.14 4.12
CA GLU A 16 7.95 -2.97 3.89
C GLU A 16 7.07 -3.19 2.68
N LEU A 17 5.80 -2.81 2.82
CA LEU A 17 4.85 -2.89 1.72
C LEU A 17 4.23 -1.52 1.56
N ILE A 18 4.16 -1.06 0.32
CA ILE A 18 3.63 0.26 0.02
C ILE A 18 2.30 0.11 -0.70
N PHE A 19 1.29 0.79 -0.18
CA PHE A 19 0.00 0.89 -0.86
C PHE A 19 -0.14 2.29 -1.43
N GLU A 20 -0.49 2.37 -2.70
CA GLU A 20 -0.88 3.64 -3.30
C GLU A 20 -2.35 3.85 -3.03
N VAL A 21 -2.67 4.96 -2.39
CA VAL A 21 -4.04 5.26 -1.99
C VAL A 21 -4.53 6.46 -2.77
N ARG A 22 -5.75 6.36 -3.28
CA ARG A 22 -6.39 7.45 -4.00
C ARG A 22 -7.81 7.60 -3.50
N GLU A 23 -8.35 8.80 -3.67
CA GLU A 23 -9.76 9.01 -3.41
C GLU A 23 -10.59 8.38 -4.51
N ALA A 24 -11.66 7.69 -4.11
CA ALA A 24 -12.58 7.11 -5.07
C ALA A 24 -13.52 8.19 -5.59
N GLU A 25 -14.01 8.00 -6.80
CA GLU A 25 -14.88 9.01 -7.41
C GLU A 25 -16.17 9.23 -6.64
N GLU A 26 -16.64 8.17 -6.01
CA GLU A 26 -17.90 8.23 -5.29
C GLU A 26 -17.73 8.48 -3.82
N GLY A 27 -16.52 8.83 -3.42
CA GLY A 27 -16.20 9.03 -2.02
C GLY A 27 -15.44 7.86 -1.48
N GLY A 28 -14.73 8.10 -0.38
CA GLY A 28 -13.92 7.06 0.21
C GLY A 28 -12.57 6.94 -0.46
N TYR A 29 -11.92 5.80 -0.26
CA TYR A 29 -10.55 5.58 -0.67
C TYR A 29 -10.39 4.20 -1.27
N VAL A 30 -9.44 4.11 -2.21
CA VAL A 30 -9.02 2.82 -2.75
C VAL A 30 -7.52 2.71 -2.52
N ALA A 31 -7.06 1.49 -2.27
CA ALA A 31 -5.65 1.24 -1.98
C ALA A 31 -5.18 0.03 -2.75
N ARG A 32 -4.02 0.15 -3.37
CA ARG A 32 -3.44 -0.91 -4.15
C ARG A 32 -1.98 -1.09 -3.74
N ALA A 33 -1.60 -2.31 -3.42
CA ALA A 33 -0.22 -2.59 -3.06
C ALA A 33 0.66 -2.53 -4.31
N LEU A 34 1.85 -2.00 -4.14
CA LEU A 34 2.82 -1.98 -5.21
C LEU A 34 3.60 -3.28 -5.17
N GLY A 35 3.60 -3.99 -6.29
CA GLY A 35 4.35 -5.23 -6.37
C GLY A 35 3.64 -6.46 -5.86
N GLN A 36 2.41 -6.32 -5.40
CA GLN A 36 1.60 -7.43 -4.92
C GLN A 36 0.19 -7.25 -5.45
N ALA A 37 -0.51 -8.37 -5.62
CA ALA A 37 -1.88 -8.33 -6.11
C ALA A 37 -2.83 -8.17 -4.94
N ILE A 38 -2.76 -7.03 -4.27
CA ILE A 38 -3.59 -6.75 -3.11
C ILE A 38 -4.31 -5.42 -3.34
N PHE A 39 -5.62 -5.43 -3.15
CA PHE A 39 -6.44 -4.26 -3.36
C PHE A 39 -7.51 -4.21 -2.28
N THR A 40 -7.80 -3.02 -1.78
CA THR A 40 -8.90 -2.84 -0.86
C THR A 40 -9.45 -1.43 -0.99
N GLU A 41 -10.60 -1.20 -0.36
CA GLU A 41 -11.24 0.10 -0.39
C GLU A 41 -12.01 0.30 0.90
N ALA A 42 -12.33 1.54 1.20
CA ALA A 42 -13.03 1.87 2.41
C ALA A 42 -13.62 3.26 2.27
N GLU A 43 -14.58 3.59 3.14
CA GLU A 43 -15.21 4.90 3.07
C GLU A 43 -14.52 5.92 3.95
N THR A 44 -13.79 5.49 4.96
CA THR A 44 -13.05 6.41 5.81
C THR A 44 -11.59 5.99 5.87
N TRP A 45 -10.74 6.92 6.27
CA TRP A 45 -9.33 6.63 6.38
C TRP A 45 -9.05 5.57 7.44
N GLN A 46 -9.75 5.65 8.57
CA GLN A 46 -9.54 4.66 9.62
C GLN A 46 -9.96 3.27 9.15
N GLU A 47 -11.08 3.20 8.45
CA GLU A 47 -11.53 1.93 7.92
C GLU A 47 -10.53 1.39 6.89
N LEU A 48 -9.96 2.28 6.09
CA LEU A 48 -8.95 1.86 5.12
C LEU A 48 -7.75 1.25 5.82
N ARG A 49 -7.30 1.88 6.89
CA ARG A 49 -6.18 1.35 7.65
C ARG A 49 -6.47 -0.06 8.16
N ASP A 50 -7.66 -0.25 8.71
CA ASP A 50 -8.05 -1.55 9.21
C ASP A 50 -8.11 -2.59 8.09
N ASN A 51 -8.68 -2.19 6.96
CA ASN A 51 -8.81 -3.11 5.82
C ASN A 51 -7.45 -3.46 5.23
N VAL A 52 -6.54 -2.50 5.16
CA VAL A 52 -5.21 -2.77 4.64
C VAL A 52 -4.49 -3.78 5.52
N LEU A 53 -4.61 -3.64 6.82
CA LEU A 53 -3.99 -4.60 7.74
C LEU A 53 -4.58 -5.98 7.56
N GLU A 54 -5.87 -6.05 7.41
CA GLU A 54 -6.54 -7.34 7.28
C GLU A 54 -6.18 -8.04 5.98
N VAL A 55 -6.26 -7.34 4.85
CA VAL A 55 -5.97 -7.98 3.57
C VAL A 55 -4.50 -8.37 3.47
N THR A 56 -3.63 -7.59 4.11
CA THR A 56 -2.21 -7.93 4.09
C THR A 56 -1.97 -9.22 4.87
N SER A 57 -2.57 -9.35 6.04
CA SER A 57 -2.37 -10.55 6.84
C SER A 57 -2.94 -11.78 6.14
N LEU A 58 -4.03 -11.62 5.40
CA LEU A 58 -4.61 -12.74 4.67
C LEU A 58 -3.76 -13.12 3.47
N HIS A 59 -3.12 -12.15 2.86
CA HIS A 59 -2.30 -12.42 1.68
C HIS A 59 -1.00 -13.14 2.04
N PHE A 60 -0.38 -12.76 3.14
CA PHE A 60 0.87 -13.35 3.59
C PHE A 60 0.59 -14.31 4.71
N GLU A 61 0.39 -15.58 4.35
CA GLU A 61 0.07 -16.59 5.35
C GLU A 61 1.26 -16.92 6.24
N ASP A 62 2.46 -16.79 5.69
CA ASP A 62 3.67 -17.07 6.45
C ASP A 62 4.12 -15.78 7.13
N ALA A 63 4.12 -15.80 8.46
CA ALA A 63 4.50 -14.61 9.20
C ALA A 63 5.93 -14.16 8.87
N ALA A 64 6.79 -15.09 8.50
CA ALA A 64 8.16 -14.73 8.16
C ALA A 64 8.24 -13.90 6.91
N GLU A 65 7.26 -14.03 6.02
CA GLU A 65 7.24 -13.28 4.76
C GLU A 65 6.34 -12.06 4.82
N SER A 66 5.65 -11.89 5.93
CA SER A 66 4.76 -10.76 6.08
C SER A 66 5.55 -9.47 6.26
N PRO A 67 5.12 -8.38 5.65
CA PRO A 67 5.84 -7.12 5.84
C PRO A 67 5.74 -6.66 7.29
N LYS A 68 6.79 -5.99 7.74
CA LYS A 68 6.82 -5.43 9.08
C LYS A 68 6.27 -4.02 9.12
N LEU A 69 6.31 -3.34 7.99
CA LEU A 69 5.83 -1.98 7.87
C LEU A 69 4.95 -1.86 6.66
N ILE A 70 3.89 -1.08 6.78
CA ILE A 70 3.02 -0.76 5.67
C ILE A 70 3.00 0.75 5.54
N GLN A 71 3.25 1.23 4.33
CA GLN A 71 3.19 2.64 4.04
C GLN A 71 1.95 2.90 3.20
N LEU A 72 1.14 3.84 3.64
CA LEU A 72 0.00 4.30 2.85
C LEU A 72 0.43 5.58 2.16
N HIS A 73 0.64 5.49 0.87
CA HIS A 73 1.11 6.62 0.06
C HIS A 73 -0.11 7.23 -0.62
N PHE A 74 -0.55 8.37 -0.13
CA PHE A 74 -1.76 9.01 -0.61
C PHE A 74 -1.44 9.91 -1.79
N VAL A 75 -2.12 9.67 -2.90
CA VAL A 75 -1.93 10.44 -4.13
C VAL A 75 -3.23 11.17 -4.41
N LYS A 76 -3.14 12.47 -4.57
CA LYS A 76 -4.32 13.28 -4.84
C LYS A 76 -4.07 14.11 -6.08
N ASP A 77 -4.98 14.01 -7.03
CA ASP A 77 -4.94 14.82 -8.23
C ASP A 77 -6.00 15.91 -8.13
N GLU A 78 -5.65 17.08 -8.59
CA GLU A 78 -6.61 18.19 -8.63
C GLU A 78 -6.48 18.86 -9.98
N LEU A 79 -7.61 19.03 -10.63
CA LEU A 79 -7.64 19.71 -11.92
C LEU A 79 -8.14 21.13 -11.70
N ILE A 80 -7.35 22.08 -12.12
CA ILE A 80 -7.71 23.49 -11.97
C ILE A 80 -7.87 24.08 -13.36
N ALA A 81 -9.05 24.60 -13.63
CA ALA A 81 -9.30 25.20 -14.93
C ALA A 81 -8.60 26.56 -14.98
N VAL A 82 -7.86 26.78 -16.07
CA VAL A 82 -7.23 28.06 -16.31
C VAL A 82 -8.13 28.84 -17.24
N GLN A 83 -8.60 29.98 -16.76
CA GLN A 83 -9.48 30.77 -17.56
C GLN A 83 -8.69 31.57 -18.59
N ALA A 84 -9.23 31.63 -19.80
CA ALA A 84 -8.62 32.45 -20.82
C ALA A 84 -8.84 33.91 -20.46
N ALA A 85 -7.83 34.73 -20.67
CA ALA A 85 -7.90 36.14 -20.35
C ALA A 85 -8.80 36.88 -21.30
#